data_1c12c2b55f7ce741411a55a796dbeb27
#
_entry.id   1c12c2b55f7ce741411a55a796dbeb27
#
_cell.length_a   1.000
_cell.length_b   1.000
_cell.length_c   1.000
_cell.angle_alpha   90.00
_cell.angle_beta   90.00
_cell.angle_gamma   90.00
#
_symmetry.space_group_name_H-M   'P 1'
#
loop_
_entity.id
_entity.type
_entity.pdbx_description
1 polymer ?
#
loop_
_entity_poly.entity_id
_entity_poly.type
_entity_poly.pdbx_seq_one_letter_code
_entity_poly.pdbx_strand_id
1 'polypeptide(L)'
;MSDDATFPVTVRRITLPGSAVTTEDVTAREEPLEIRVEGRSVAVVMRTPGHDEELVAGFLVSEGVITSARDVLEISQCPSTGNKYGNVVDVLLAGSAVVNWDSLTRHVFSASSCGICGKTSIESVFQRFPVLKASAQCSVLSAQSDQEIPGSATEHCELTTEHSVFSVSPALLASLPAKLRASQATFTQTGGLHASAIFDEHGEMLVLREDVGRHNALDKVLGWALQRRLLPFQRHILLVSGRVSFELMQKALAAGVPIVAAISAPSSLAVQFADDSGQTLVGFLRGETMNVYTHPDRVKA
;
A
#
# COMPACT_ATOMS: atom_id res chain seq x y z
N MET A 1 3.56 -19.28 -11.98
CA MET A 1 2.51 -18.26 -12.17
C MET A 1 1.21 -19.02 -12.15
N SER A 2 0.32 -18.77 -11.21
CA SER A 2 -0.91 -19.55 -11.10
C SER A 2 -1.85 -19.21 -12.25
N ASP A 3 -2.38 -20.23 -12.93
CA ASP A 3 -3.46 -20.16 -13.94
C ASP A 3 -4.74 -19.51 -13.37
N ASP A 4 -4.74 -19.16 -12.08
CA ASP A 4 -5.91 -18.71 -11.34
C ASP A 4 -6.26 -17.23 -11.54
N ALA A 5 -5.34 -16.39 -12.04
CA ALA A 5 -5.56 -14.95 -12.17
C ALA A 5 -6.36 -14.54 -13.42
N THR A 6 -6.58 -15.47 -14.35
CA THR A 6 -7.25 -15.21 -15.63
C THR A 6 -8.42 -16.13 -15.87
N PHE A 7 -9.36 -15.69 -16.71
CA PHE A 7 -10.55 -16.45 -17.07
C PHE A 7 -10.81 -16.34 -18.57
N PRO A 8 -10.86 -17.46 -19.32
CA PRO A 8 -11.17 -17.47 -20.75
C PRO A 8 -12.66 -17.15 -20.99
N VAL A 9 -12.94 -16.33 -22.00
CA VAL A 9 -14.30 -15.96 -22.39
C VAL A 9 -14.41 -15.94 -23.90
N THR A 10 -15.60 -16.32 -24.42
CA THR A 10 -15.89 -16.18 -25.84
C THR A 10 -16.48 -14.81 -26.09
N VAL A 11 -15.91 -14.04 -26.99
CA VAL A 11 -16.37 -12.70 -27.33
C VAL A 11 -16.71 -12.56 -28.80
N ARG A 12 -17.64 -11.66 -29.11
CA ARG A 12 -17.90 -11.23 -30.49
C ARG A 12 -17.13 -9.93 -30.74
N ARG A 13 -16.01 -10.05 -31.44
CA ARG A 13 -15.18 -8.89 -31.82
C ARG A 13 -15.73 -8.24 -33.06
N ILE A 14 -16.01 -6.94 -32.97
CA ILE A 14 -16.52 -6.13 -34.09
C ILE A 14 -15.44 -5.15 -34.49
N THR A 15 -15.09 -5.13 -35.79
CA THR A 15 -14.14 -4.17 -36.36
C THR A 15 -14.89 -3.31 -37.35
N LEU A 16 -14.88 -2.00 -37.19
CA LEU A 16 -15.51 -1.08 -38.12
C LEU A 16 -14.68 -0.97 -39.39
N PRO A 17 -15.33 -0.87 -40.58
CA PRO A 17 -16.75 -0.55 -40.83
C PRO A 17 -17.75 -1.73 -40.89
N GLY A 18 -17.47 -2.92 -40.34
CA GLY A 18 -18.57 -3.88 -40.26
C GLY A 18 -18.24 -5.37 -40.28
N SER A 19 -17.01 -5.79 -39.95
CA SER A 19 -16.72 -7.21 -39.72
C SER A 19 -17.01 -7.62 -38.29
N ALA A 20 -17.58 -8.82 -38.07
CA ALA A 20 -17.81 -9.38 -36.76
C ALA A 20 -17.33 -10.84 -36.73
N VAL A 21 -16.50 -11.19 -35.76
CA VAL A 21 -15.94 -12.53 -35.59
C VAL A 21 -16.12 -12.97 -34.16
N THR A 22 -16.54 -14.21 -33.94
CA THR A 22 -16.52 -14.86 -32.61
C THR A 22 -15.12 -15.41 -32.36
N THR A 23 -14.51 -15.05 -31.25
CA THR A 23 -13.14 -15.46 -30.88
C THR A 23 -13.02 -15.64 -29.38
N GLU A 24 -12.01 -16.38 -28.96
CA GLU A 24 -11.62 -16.46 -27.55
C GLU A 24 -10.87 -15.23 -27.11
N ASP A 25 -11.10 -14.80 -25.88
CA ASP A 25 -10.42 -13.72 -25.18
C ASP A 25 -10.14 -14.12 -23.74
N VAL A 26 -9.33 -13.33 -23.03
CA VAL A 26 -8.95 -13.61 -21.64
C VAL A 26 -9.23 -12.38 -20.78
N THR A 27 -9.97 -12.58 -19.70
CA THR A 27 -10.29 -11.54 -18.73
C THR A 27 -9.56 -11.76 -17.41
N ALA A 28 -9.37 -10.71 -16.63
CA ALA A 28 -8.92 -10.83 -15.25
C ALA A 28 -9.97 -11.52 -14.40
N ARG A 29 -9.56 -12.50 -13.62
CA ARG A 29 -10.47 -13.20 -12.70
C ARG A 29 -10.74 -12.31 -11.49
N GLU A 30 -12.01 -12.24 -11.09
CA GLU A 30 -12.47 -11.52 -9.91
C GLU A 30 -13.31 -12.47 -9.05
N GLU A 31 -12.92 -12.64 -7.78
CA GLU A 31 -13.60 -13.52 -6.83
C GLU A 31 -13.64 -12.89 -5.44
N PRO A 32 -14.67 -13.18 -4.63
CA PRO A 32 -14.70 -12.74 -3.24
C PRO A 32 -13.65 -13.49 -2.41
N LEU A 33 -13.05 -12.79 -1.44
CA LEU A 33 -12.22 -13.32 -0.37
C LEU A 33 -12.77 -12.85 0.96
N GLU A 34 -13.11 -13.79 1.84
CA GLU A 34 -13.49 -13.50 3.22
C GLU A 34 -12.23 -13.45 4.09
N ILE A 35 -12.06 -12.33 4.79
CA ILE A 35 -11.00 -12.11 5.75
C ILE A 35 -11.55 -12.36 7.15
N ARG A 36 -10.87 -13.25 7.89
CA ARG A 36 -11.17 -13.53 9.29
C ARG A 36 -9.99 -13.17 10.18
N VAL A 37 -10.29 -12.78 11.40
CA VAL A 37 -9.32 -12.58 12.48
C VAL A 37 -9.85 -13.30 13.70
N GLU A 38 -9.09 -14.22 14.27
CA GLU A 38 -9.51 -15.07 15.42
C GLU A 38 -10.85 -15.79 15.13
N GLY A 39 -11.03 -16.29 13.90
CA GLY A 39 -12.25 -16.97 13.46
C GLY A 39 -13.45 -16.05 13.19
N ARG A 40 -13.34 -14.72 13.38
CA ARG A 40 -14.42 -13.76 13.16
C ARG A 40 -14.27 -13.10 11.80
N SER A 41 -15.33 -13.08 11.00
CA SER A 41 -15.36 -12.36 9.71
C SER A 41 -15.25 -10.85 9.95
N VAL A 42 -14.25 -10.21 9.30
CA VAL A 42 -13.97 -8.77 9.44
C VAL A 42 -14.15 -8.01 8.13
N ALA A 43 -14.00 -8.69 6.99
CA ALA A 43 -14.25 -8.10 5.67
C ALA A 43 -14.49 -9.16 4.61
N VAL A 44 -15.18 -8.76 3.53
CA VAL A 44 -15.20 -9.48 2.25
C VAL A 44 -14.71 -8.52 1.17
N VAL A 45 -13.67 -8.92 0.45
CA VAL A 45 -13.07 -8.11 -0.62
C VAL A 45 -13.17 -8.84 -1.95
N MET A 46 -13.47 -8.11 -3.03
CA MET A 46 -13.39 -8.62 -4.40
C MET A 46 -11.95 -8.48 -4.87
N ARG A 47 -11.31 -9.59 -5.24
CA ARG A 47 -9.88 -9.60 -5.60
C ARG A 47 -9.58 -10.50 -6.80
N THR A 48 -8.46 -10.29 -7.45
CA THR A 48 -7.86 -11.27 -8.35
C THR A 48 -7.15 -12.34 -7.51
N PRO A 49 -7.44 -13.65 -7.71
CA PRO A 49 -6.79 -14.74 -7.00
C PRO A 49 -5.27 -14.70 -7.04
N GLY A 50 -4.66 -15.23 -6.00
CA GLY A 50 -3.22 -15.25 -5.80
C GLY A 50 -2.72 -14.20 -4.83
N HIS A 51 -1.74 -14.58 -4.03
CA HIS A 51 -1.19 -13.76 -2.94
C HIS A 51 -2.23 -13.36 -1.87
N ASP A 52 -3.19 -14.23 -1.58
CA ASP A 52 -4.31 -13.94 -0.68
C ASP A 52 -3.84 -13.70 0.76
N GLU A 53 -2.83 -14.44 1.24
CA GLU A 53 -2.23 -14.21 2.55
C GLU A 53 -1.52 -12.84 2.63
N GLU A 54 -0.84 -12.43 1.56
CA GLU A 54 -0.25 -11.09 1.48
C GLU A 54 -1.34 -10.01 1.47
N LEU A 55 -2.44 -10.21 0.72
CA LEU A 55 -3.59 -9.31 0.70
C LEU A 55 -4.15 -9.10 2.11
N VAL A 56 -4.39 -10.18 2.83
CA VAL A 56 -4.96 -10.14 4.17
C VAL A 56 -4.01 -9.49 5.17
N ALA A 57 -2.73 -9.85 5.15
CA ALA A 57 -1.73 -9.23 6.00
C ALA A 57 -1.62 -7.71 5.77
N GLY A 58 -1.59 -7.27 4.52
CA GLY A 58 -1.52 -5.86 4.17
C GLY A 58 -2.80 -5.09 4.50
N PHE A 59 -3.96 -5.71 4.33
CA PHE A 59 -5.23 -5.15 4.80
C PHE A 59 -5.18 -4.86 6.31
N LEU A 60 -4.70 -5.80 7.12
CA LEU A 60 -4.61 -5.62 8.57
C LEU A 60 -3.56 -4.55 8.96
N VAL A 61 -2.45 -4.42 8.23
CA VAL A 61 -1.48 -3.31 8.41
C VAL A 61 -2.15 -1.98 8.12
N SER A 62 -2.83 -1.87 6.99
CA SER A 62 -3.44 -0.62 6.53
C SER A 62 -4.67 -0.21 7.37
N GLU A 63 -5.33 -1.17 8.03
CA GLU A 63 -6.38 -0.92 9.02
C GLU A 63 -5.82 -0.68 10.45
N GLY A 64 -4.50 -0.77 10.63
CA GLY A 64 -3.84 -0.52 11.91
C GLY A 64 -4.10 -1.61 12.97
N VAL A 65 -4.47 -2.80 12.54
CA VAL A 65 -4.68 -3.97 13.42
C VAL A 65 -3.35 -4.58 13.83
N ILE A 66 -2.41 -4.64 12.89
CA ILE A 66 -1.05 -5.14 13.11
C ILE A 66 -0.04 -4.10 12.62
N THR A 67 1.10 -4.03 13.27
CA THR A 67 2.19 -3.09 12.95
C THR A 67 3.49 -3.81 12.60
N SER A 68 3.61 -5.06 12.98
CA SER A 68 4.81 -5.87 12.75
C SER A 68 4.46 -7.33 12.52
N ALA A 69 5.40 -8.07 11.91
CA ALA A 69 5.24 -9.51 11.72
C ALA A 69 5.15 -10.29 13.04
N ARG A 70 5.54 -9.69 14.18
CA ARG A 70 5.42 -10.30 15.52
C ARG A 70 4.01 -10.31 16.06
N ASP A 71 3.13 -9.48 15.50
CA ASP A 71 1.72 -9.39 15.89
C ASP A 71 0.89 -10.54 15.31
N VAL A 72 1.47 -11.34 14.41
CA VAL A 72 0.82 -12.45 13.72
C VAL A 72 1.46 -13.77 14.13
N LEU A 73 0.64 -14.72 14.58
CA LEU A 73 1.06 -16.11 14.82
C LEU A 73 0.95 -16.93 13.55
N GLU A 74 -0.17 -16.82 12.83
CA GLU A 74 -0.45 -17.62 11.66
C GLU A 74 -1.40 -16.87 10.70
N ILE A 75 -1.19 -17.04 9.40
CA ILE A 75 -2.13 -16.69 8.35
C ILE A 75 -2.38 -17.95 7.56
N SER A 76 -3.60 -18.43 7.54
CA SER A 76 -3.94 -19.70 6.91
C SER A 76 -5.17 -19.59 6.02
N GLN A 77 -5.09 -20.27 4.88
CA GLN A 77 -6.25 -20.50 4.04
C GLN A 77 -7.13 -21.58 4.67
N CYS A 78 -8.37 -21.25 5.02
CA CYS A 78 -9.31 -22.21 5.56
C CYS A 78 -9.85 -23.11 4.45
N PRO A 79 -9.73 -24.45 4.59
CA PRO A 79 -10.44 -25.37 3.68
C PRO A 79 -11.93 -25.07 3.71
N SER A 80 -12.56 -25.05 2.54
CA SER A 80 -13.98 -24.71 2.40
C SER A 80 -14.88 -25.69 3.12
N THR A 81 -15.24 -25.42 4.35
CA THR A 81 -16.34 -26.08 5.03
C THR A 81 -17.62 -25.29 4.76
N GLY A 82 -18.34 -25.65 3.69
CA GLY A 82 -19.68 -25.11 3.39
C GLY A 82 -19.74 -23.83 2.53
N ASN A 83 -18.63 -23.23 2.17
CA ASN A 83 -18.59 -22.10 1.22
C ASN A 83 -18.25 -22.61 -0.19
N LYS A 84 -19.14 -22.33 -1.16
CA LYS A 84 -18.99 -22.74 -2.56
C LYS A 84 -17.66 -22.31 -3.20
N TYR A 85 -17.06 -21.26 -2.70
CA TYR A 85 -15.87 -20.61 -3.30
C TYR A 85 -14.57 -20.93 -2.57
N GLY A 86 -14.58 -21.46 -1.32
CA GLY A 86 -13.36 -21.81 -0.58
C GLY A 86 -12.41 -20.65 -0.25
N ASN A 87 -12.81 -19.42 -0.51
CA ASN A 87 -11.98 -18.25 -0.45
C ASN A 87 -12.07 -17.59 0.94
N VAL A 88 -11.49 -18.21 1.94
CA VAL A 88 -11.44 -17.72 3.33
C VAL A 88 -10.01 -17.76 3.81
N VAL A 89 -9.50 -16.65 4.33
CA VAL A 89 -8.21 -16.58 5.04
C VAL A 89 -8.47 -16.12 6.47
N ASP A 90 -7.98 -16.89 7.43
CA ASP A 90 -8.03 -16.56 8.85
C ASP A 90 -6.63 -16.18 9.38
N VAL A 91 -6.59 -15.17 10.25
CA VAL A 91 -5.38 -14.68 10.89
C VAL A 91 -5.48 -14.90 12.40
N LEU A 92 -4.53 -15.65 12.94
CA LEU A 92 -4.32 -15.78 14.36
C LEU A 92 -3.28 -14.74 14.81
N LEU A 93 -3.66 -13.93 15.80
CA LEU A 93 -2.83 -12.85 16.31
C LEU A 93 -1.98 -13.30 17.49
N ALA A 94 -0.81 -12.70 17.67
CA ALA A 94 -0.03 -12.86 18.88
C ALA A 94 -0.73 -12.13 20.05
N GLY A 95 -0.61 -12.65 21.26
CA GLY A 95 -1.31 -12.12 22.44
C GLY A 95 -0.95 -10.68 22.84
N SER A 96 0.01 -10.04 22.14
CA SER A 96 0.36 -8.63 22.28
C SER A 96 -0.47 -7.70 21.39
N ALA A 97 -1.17 -8.24 20.38
CA ALA A 97 -1.96 -7.45 19.45
C ALA A 97 -3.29 -7.03 20.08
N VAL A 98 -3.54 -5.72 20.14
CA VAL A 98 -4.80 -5.16 20.66
C VAL A 98 -5.74 -4.86 19.51
N VAL A 99 -6.76 -5.68 19.33
CA VAL A 99 -7.76 -5.50 18.25
C VAL A 99 -8.90 -4.62 18.73
N ASN A 100 -9.11 -3.49 18.05
CA ASN A 100 -10.34 -2.73 18.21
C ASN A 100 -11.44 -3.33 17.32
N TRP A 101 -12.19 -4.29 17.85
CA TRP A 101 -13.23 -5.01 17.13
C TRP A 101 -14.33 -4.12 16.57
N ASP A 102 -14.70 -3.06 17.31
CA ASP A 102 -15.74 -2.13 16.89
C ASP A 102 -15.36 -1.35 15.63
N SER A 103 -14.08 -1.05 15.48
CA SER A 103 -13.59 -0.38 14.27
C SER A 103 -13.42 -1.35 13.11
N LEU A 104 -13.10 -2.61 13.37
CA LEU A 104 -12.80 -3.61 12.36
C LEU A 104 -14.06 -4.25 11.75
N THR A 105 -15.07 -4.60 12.57
CA THR A 105 -16.29 -5.28 12.12
C THR A 105 -17.27 -4.40 11.34
N ARG A 106 -17.11 -3.07 11.40
CA ARG A 106 -17.96 -2.13 10.67
C ARG A 106 -17.73 -2.12 9.15
N HIS A 107 -16.68 -2.78 8.68
CA HIS A 107 -16.32 -2.87 7.26
C HIS A 107 -16.96 -4.04 6.51
N VAL A 108 -17.75 -4.90 7.15
CA VAL A 108 -18.26 -6.18 6.63
C VAL A 108 -19.11 -6.04 5.35
N PHE A 109 -19.65 -4.85 5.04
CA PHE A 109 -20.51 -4.61 3.87
C PHE A 109 -20.01 -3.51 2.93
N SER A 110 -18.74 -3.15 2.98
CA SER A 110 -18.20 -2.17 2.02
C SER A 110 -17.92 -2.83 0.67
N ALA A 111 -18.96 -3.02 -0.14
CA ALA A 111 -18.87 -3.55 -1.50
C ALA A 111 -18.28 -2.52 -2.50
N SER A 112 -17.80 -1.37 -2.05
CA SER A 112 -17.17 -0.38 -2.92
C SER A 112 -15.66 -0.41 -2.76
N SER A 113 -14.95 -0.43 -3.87
CA SER A 113 -13.49 -0.39 -3.98
C SER A 113 -12.83 0.87 -3.39
N CYS A 114 -13.50 1.66 -2.56
CA CYS A 114 -12.97 2.88 -1.96
C CYS A 114 -12.80 2.83 -0.42
N GLY A 115 -13.09 1.69 0.26
CA GLY A 115 -12.73 1.45 1.68
C GLY A 115 -13.27 2.43 2.75
N ILE A 116 -13.87 3.53 2.35
CA ILE A 116 -14.38 4.58 3.26
C ILE A 116 -15.82 4.30 3.70
N CYS A 117 -16.56 3.49 2.95
CA CYS A 117 -18.00 3.25 3.18
C CYS A 117 -18.34 2.46 4.47
N GLY A 118 -17.48 2.38 5.44
CA GLY A 118 -17.75 1.74 6.74
C GLY A 118 -17.30 2.57 7.93
N LYS A 119 -16.62 3.71 7.72
CA LYS A 119 -16.16 4.58 8.79
C LYS A 119 -17.31 5.45 9.30
N THR A 120 -17.54 5.46 10.61
CA THR A 120 -18.71 6.08 11.23
C THR A 120 -18.57 7.58 11.50
N SER A 121 -17.37 8.13 11.37
CA SER A 121 -17.12 9.56 11.50
C SER A 121 -15.99 10.02 10.59
N ILE A 122 -16.01 11.29 10.19
CA ILE A 122 -14.95 11.92 9.40
C ILE A 122 -13.63 11.88 10.16
N GLU A 123 -13.66 12.09 11.50
CA GLU A 123 -12.47 12.05 12.34
C GLU A 123 -11.78 10.68 12.32
N SER A 124 -12.55 9.59 12.29
CA SER A 124 -11.99 8.22 12.24
C SER A 124 -11.25 7.92 10.94
N VAL A 125 -11.43 8.77 9.92
CA VAL A 125 -10.75 8.67 8.63
C VAL A 125 -9.31 9.21 8.72
N PHE A 126 -9.06 10.23 9.55
CA PHE A 126 -7.79 10.99 9.54
C PHE A 126 -6.77 10.58 10.61
N GLN A 127 -7.09 9.77 11.61
CA GLN A 127 -6.29 9.66 12.83
C GLN A 127 -5.61 8.31 13.09
N ARG A 128 -4.89 7.69 12.15
CA ARG A 128 -4.34 6.37 12.48
C ARG A 128 -2.82 6.22 12.53
N PHE A 129 -2.05 7.09 11.87
CA PHE A 129 -0.62 6.84 11.70
C PHE A 129 0.21 8.10 11.99
N PRO A 130 1.45 7.93 12.51
CA PRO A 130 2.32 9.07 12.77
C PRO A 130 2.75 9.76 11.48
N VAL A 131 2.79 11.09 11.52
CA VAL A 131 3.27 11.94 10.42
C VAL A 131 4.75 11.67 10.14
N LEU A 132 5.14 11.59 8.88
CA LEU A 132 6.52 11.47 8.46
C LEU A 132 7.21 12.83 8.61
N LYS A 133 8.14 12.96 9.55
CA LYS A 133 8.91 14.19 9.74
C LYS A 133 9.92 14.34 8.61
N ALA A 134 9.91 15.50 7.95
CA ALA A 134 10.85 15.82 6.88
C ALA A 134 12.28 16.03 7.38
N SER A 135 12.45 16.34 8.68
CA SER A 135 13.75 16.43 9.37
C SER A 135 13.57 15.89 10.79
N ALA A 136 14.52 15.12 11.29
CA ALA A 136 14.61 14.78 12.68
C ALA A 136 15.00 16.03 13.50
N GLN A 137 14.02 16.87 13.84
CA GLN A 137 14.17 17.69 15.02
C GLN A 137 14.01 16.76 16.21
N CYS A 138 15.14 16.29 16.73
CA CYS A 138 15.20 15.67 18.04
C CYS A 138 14.75 16.72 19.06
N SER A 139 13.46 16.73 19.42
CA SER A 139 13.01 17.45 20.60
C SER A 139 13.56 16.69 21.81
N VAL A 140 14.72 17.12 22.28
CA VAL A 140 15.20 16.76 23.62
C VAL A 140 14.14 17.31 24.58
N LEU A 141 13.36 16.43 25.16
CA LEU A 141 12.59 16.75 26.37
C LEU A 141 13.63 17.08 27.45
N SER A 142 13.83 18.37 27.67
CA SER A 142 14.58 18.86 28.83
C SER A 142 13.80 18.45 30.10
N ALA A 143 14.22 17.37 30.72
CA ALA A 143 13.90 17.12 32.11
C ALA A 143 14.66 18.19 32.91
N GLN A 144 13.95 19.18 33.40
CA GLN A 144 14.44 20.05 34.46
C GLN A 144 14.61 19.20 35.71
N SER A 145 15.85 18.94 36.07
CA SER A 145 16.19 18.60 37.46
C SER A 145 17.32 19.55 37.87
N ASP A 146 16.93 20.51 38.72
CA ASP A 146 17.87 21.35 39.46
C ASP A 146 18.76 20.46 40.33
N GLN A 147 20.03 20.35 40.00
CA GLN A 147 21.12 20.16 40.96
C GLN A 147 22.46 20.40 40.25
N GLU A 148 23.10 21.52 40.59
CA GLU A 148 24.46 21.84 40.21
C GLU A 148 25.47 20.91 40.88
N ILE A 149 26.33 20.27 40.08
CA ILE A 149 27.61 19.69 40.56
C ILE A 149 28.73 20.34 39.72
N PRO A 150 29.69 21.05 40.33
CA PRO A 150 30.77 21.67 39.59
C PRO A 150 31.93 20.70 39.35
N GLY A 151 32.39 20.66 38.11
CA GLY A 151 33.71 20.18 37.75
C GLY A 151 33.80 18.82 37.06
N SER A 152 33.59 18.82 35.73
CA SER A 152 34.35 17.97 34.81
C SER A 152 34.17 18.48 33.40
N ALA A 153 35.29 18.82 32.75
CA ALA A 153 35.34 19.18 31.35
C ALA A 153 35.01 17.93 30.54
N THR A 154 33.79 17.85 30.03
CA THR A 154 33.41 16.86 29.02
C THR A 154 33.57 17.49 27.66
N GLU A 155 34.49 16.95 26.85
CA GLU A 155 34.60 17.22 25.44
C GLU A 155 33.24 16.97 24.77
N HIS A 156 32.65 18.03 24.23
CA HIS A 156 31.46 17.90 23.36
C HIS A 156 31.88 17.21 22.06
N CYS A 157 31.64 15.92 21.98
CA CYS A 157 31.60 15.24 20.73
C CYS A 157 30.27 15.63 20.04
N GLU A 158 30.33 16.69 19.23
CA GLU A 158 29.25 17.01 18.29
C GLU A 158 29.18 15.90 17.22
N LEU A 159 28.46 14.85 17.48
CA LEU A 159 27.97 13.93 16.46
C LEU A 159 26.88 14.63 15.67
N THR A 160 27.29 15.49 14.74
CA THR A 160 26.40 15.95 13.66
C THR A 160 26.17 14.80 12.69
N THR A 161 25.31 13.86 13.06
CA THR A 161 24.71 13.00 12.07
C THR A 161 23.67 13.83 11.32
N GLU A 162 24.08 14.49 10.25
CA GLU A 162 23.15 14.95 9.21
C GLU A 162 22.47 13.72 8.64
N HIS A 163 21.31 13.35 9.19
CA HIS A 163 20.42 12.41 8.53
C HIS A 163 19.90 13.10 7.28
N SER A 164 20.59 12.90 6.14
CA SER A 164 20.13 13.42 4.86
C SER A 164 18.70 12.92 4.60
N VAL A 165 17.80 13.85 4.37
CA VAL A 165 16.42 13.54 3.99
C VAL A 165 16.47 12.62 2.76
N PHE A 166 15.77 11.48 2.81
CA PHE A 166 15.67 10.58 1.66
C PHE A 166 15.15 11.35 0.45
N SER A 167 15.92 11.38 -0.62
CA SER A 167 15.57 12.05 -1.87
C SER A 167 16.06 11.25 -3.06
N VAL A 168 15.38 11.43 -4.19
CA VAL A 168 15.67 10.73 -5.45
C VAL A 168 15.70 11.71 -6.61
N SER A 169 16.38 11.35 -7.70
CA SER A 169 16.41 12.20 -8.90
C SER A 169 15.12 12.09 -9.71
N PRO A 170 14.69 13.15 -10.41
CA PRO A 170 13.58 13.09 -11.37
C PRO A 170 13.79 12.01 -12.44
N ALA A 171 15.02 11.83 -12.91
CA ALA A 171 15.36 10.81 -13.92
C ALA A 171 15.10 9.39 -13.40
N LEU A 172 15.42 9.10 -12.12
CA LEU A 172 15.09 7.82 -11.51
C LEU A 172 13.58 7.61 -11.50
N LEU A 173 12.79 8.57 -11.02
CA LEU A 173 11.32 8.47 -11.01
C LEU A 173 10.77 8.23 -12.43
N ALA A 174 11.25 8.95 -13.42
CA ALA A 174 10.82 8.82 -14.82
C ALA A 174 11.08 7.42 -15.41
N SER A 175 12.06 6.68 -14.87
CA SER A 175 12.38 5.31 -15.31
C SER A 175 11.42 4.23 -14.77
N LEU A 176 10.77 4.49 -13.63
CA LEU A 176 9.99 3.47 -12.90
C LEU A 176 8.75 2.96 -13.65
N PRO A 177 7.96 3.81 -14.39
CA PRO A 177 6.79 3.33 -15.11
C PRO A 177 7.10 2.26 -16.15
N ALA A 178 8.22 2.36 -16.85
CA ALA A 178 8.65 1.36 -17.83
C ALA A 178 8.98 0.01 -17.15
N LYS A 179 9.68 0.04 -16.00
CA LYS A 179 9.98 -1.15 -15.20
C LYS A 179 8.70 -1.82 -14.70
N LEU A 180 7.76 -1.03 -14.15
CA LEU A 180 6.45 -1.51 -13.71
C LEU A 180 5.70 -2.16 -14.86
N ARG A 181 5.59 -1.48 -16.02
CA ARG A 181 4.84 -1.98 -17.18
C ARG A 181 5.42 -3.28 -17.74
N ALA A 182 6.73 -3.42 -17.81
CA ALA A 182 7.41 -4.63 -18.27
C ALA A 182 7.13 -5.85 -17.37
N SER A 183 6.82 -5.63 -16.11
CA SER A 183 6.58 -6.68 -15.11
C SER A 183 5.10 -7.02 -14.90
N GLN A 184 4.16 -6.29 -15.53
CA GLN A 184 2.72 -6.54 -15.45
C GLN A 184 2.29 -7.67 -16.40
N ALA A 185 2.51 -8.92 -16.00
CA ALA A 185 2.25 -10.09 -16.83
C ALA A 185 0.74 -10.31 -17.07
N THR A 186 -0.08 -10.25 -16.01
CA THR A 186 -1.52 -10.49 -16.10
C THR A 186 -2.25 -9.33 -16.79
N PHE A 187 -1.85 -8.09 -16.51
CA PHE A 187 -2.37 -6.92 -17.23
C PHE A 187 -2.07 -7.01 -18.74
N THR A 188 -0.89 -7.52 -19.11
CA THR A 188 -0.54 -7.66 -20.53
C THR A 188 -1.47 -8.60 -21.27
N GLN A 189 -2.01 -9.60 -20.60
CA GLN A 189 -2.95 -10.58 -21.17
C GLN A 189 -4.39 -10.04 -21.18
N THR A 190 -4.79 -9.33 -20.11
CA THR A 190 -6.21 -9.04 -19.86
C THR A 190 -6.58 -7.56 -19.97
N GLY A 191 -5.61 -6.65 -19.82
CA GLY A 191 -5.85 -5.20 -19.76
C GLY A 191 -6.65 -4.72 -18.54
N GLY A 192 -7.05 -5.62 -17.61
CA GLY A 192 -8.07 -5.38 -16.59
C GLY A 192 -7.56 -5.19 -15.16
N LEU A 193 -6.24 -5.09 -14.92
CA LEU A 193 -5.69 -5.03 -13.58
C LEU A 193 -4.99 -3.70 -13.26
N HIS A 194 -5.02 -3.37 -11.98
CA HIS A 194 -4.15 -2.35 -11.39
C HIS A 194 -2.88 -3.00 -10.86
N ALA A 195 -1.80 -2.21 -10.77
CA ALA A 195 -0.56 -2.62 -10.16
C ALA A 195 -0.07 -1.64 -9.12
N SER A 196 0.56 -2.18 -8.08
CA SER A 196 1.36 -1.47 -7.10
C SER A 196 2.74 -2.11 -7.02
N ALA A 197 3.81 -1.30 -6.94
CA ALA A 197 5.17 -1.78 -6.81
C ALA A 197 5.97 -0.92 -5.83
N ILE A 198 6.88 -1.57 -5.09
CA ILE A 198 7.88 -0.91 -4.25
C ILE A 198 9.22 -0.97 -4.96
N PHE A 199 9.88 0.17 -4.99
CA PHE A 199 11.25 0.34 -5.46
C PHE A 199 12.14 0.85 -4.33
N ASP A 200 13.41 0.45 -4.36
CA ASP A 200 14.41 1.00 -3.47
C ASP A 200 14.89 2.40 -3.93
N GLU A 201 15.84 2.95 -3.21
CA GLU A 201 16.45 4.26 -3.49
C GLU A 201 17.25 4.32 -4.80
N HIS A 202 17.61 3.16 -5.38
CA HIS A 202 18.29 3.03 -6.66
C HIS A 202 17.33 2.78 -7.82
N GLY A 203 16.03 2.66 -7.54
CA GLY A 203 14.99 2.36 -8.53
C GLY A 203 14.96 0.89 -8.94
N GLU A 204 15.50 0.00 -8.11
CA GLU A 204 15.33 -1.44 -8.30
C GLU A 204 14.00 -1.89 -7.69
N MET A 205 13.24 -2.67 -8.46
CA MET A 205 11.92 -3.12 -8.05
C MET A 205 12.02 -4.30 -7.10
N LEU A 206 11.57 -4.12 -5.86
CA LEU A 206 11.57 -5.17 -4.83
C LEU A 206 10.39 -6.11 -4.98
N VAL A 207 9.22 -5.56 -5.31
CA VAL A 207 7.97 -6.31 -5.46
C VAL A 207 7.01 -5.58 -6.37
N LEU A 208 6.22 -6.35 -7.13
CA LEU A 208 5.04 -5.89 -7.87
C LEU A 208 3.89 -6.83 -7.55
N ARG A 209 2.69 -6.27 -7.36
CA ARG A 209 1.45 -7.03 -7.26
C ARG A 209 0.37 -6.41 -8.13
N GLU A 210 -0.39 -7.29 -8.79
CA GLU A 210 -1.53 -6.93 -9.62
C GLU A 210 -2.82 -7.38 -8.95
N ASP A 211 -3.88 -6.59 -9.12
CA ASP A 211 -5.23 -6.93 -8.66
C ASP A 211 -6.27 -6.10 -9.45
N VAL A 212 -7.50 -6.61 -9.57
CA VAL A 212 -8.64 -5.86 -10.10
C VAL A 212 -8.94 -4.61 -9.26
N GLY A 213 -8.69 -4.67 -7.96
CA GLY A 213 -8.79 -3.57 -7.02
C GLY A 213 -7.43 -2.88 -6.78
N ARG A 214 -7.32 -1.57 -7.08
CA ARG A 214 -6.07 -0.83 -6.83
C ARG A 214 -5.64 -0.83 -5.35
N HIS A 215 -6.60 -0.87 -4.41
CA HIS A 215 -6.33 -0.95 -2.98
C HIS A 215 -5.79 -2.32 -2.60
N ASN A 216 -6.36 -3.39 -3.16
CA ASN A 216 -5.88 -4.75 -2.96
C ASN A 216 -4.47 -4.94 -3.50
N ALA A 217 -4.16 -4.37 -4.69
CA ALA A 217 -2.81 -4.42 -5.24
C ALA A 217 -1.77 -3.81 -4.28
N LEU A 218 -2.13 -2.71 -3.60
CA LEU A 218 -1.29 -2.11 -2.57
C LEU A 218 -1.23 -3.00 -1.31
N ASP A 219 -2.37 -3.49 -0.81
CA ASP A 219 -2.40 -4.35 0.36
C ASP A 219 -1.54 -5.62 0.15
N LYS A 220 -1.60 -6.26 -1.03
CA LYS A 220 -0.69 -7.37 -1.37
C LYS A 220 0.79 -6.98 -1.22
N VAL A 221 1.17 -5.78 -1.64
CA VAL A 221 2.55 -5.27 -1.48
C VAL A 221 2.91 -5.06 -0.02
N LEU A 222 2.00 -4.48 0.77
CA LEU A 222 2.23 -4.24 2.20
C LEU A 222 2.35 -5.56 2.99
N GLY A 223 1.51 -6.54 2.68
CA GLY A 223 1.57 -7.86 3.30
C GLY A 223 2.85 -8.62 2.93
N TRP A 224 3.28 -8.52 1.66
CA TRP A 224 4.58 -9.05 1.23
C TRP A 224 5.73 -8.46 2.07
N ALA A 225 5.68 -7.15 2.30
CA ALA A 225 6.70 -6.45 3.07
C ALA A 225 6.66 -6.82 4.56
N LEU A 226 5.46 -6.94 5.14
CA LEU A 226 5.28 -7.37 6.53
C LEU A 226 5.91 -8.75 6.77
N GLN A 227 5.57 -9.74 5.92
CA GLN A 227 6.08 -11.10 6.03
C GLN A 227 7.61 -11.17 5.94
N ARG A 228 8.25 -10.21 5.24
CA ARG A 228 9.71 -10.10 5.09
C ARG A 228 10.37 -9.15 6.09
N ARG A 229 9.58 -8.57 7.01
CA ARG A 229 10.06 -7.63 8.04
C ARG A 229 10.73 -6.38 7.44
N LEU A 230 10.21 -5.91 6.31
CA LEU A 230 10.72 -4.72 5.59
C LEU A 230 9.98 -3.44 5.98
N LEU A 231 8.91 -3.52 6.76
CA LEU A 231 8.21 -2.35 7.27
C LEU A 231 8.93 -1.77 8.51
N PRO A 232 8.96 -0.42 8.65
CA PRO A 232 8.43 0.60 7.73
C PRO A 232 9.37 0.89 6.54
N PHE A 233 8.79 1.30 5.41
CA PHE A 233 9.51 1.68 4.20
C PHE A 233 10.06 3.11 4.25
N GLN A 234 11.18 3.33 4.93
CA GLN A 234 11.75 4.68 5.15
C GLN A 234 12.49 5.28 3.94
N ARG A 235 13.05 4.43 3.05
CA ARG A 235 13.87 4.83 1.89
C ARG A 235 13.39 4.14 0.62
N HIS A 236 12.07 4.11 0.42
CA HIS A 236 11.47 3.40 -0.70
C HIS A 236 10.46 4.29 -1.42
N ILE A 237 10.16 3.92 -2.65
CA ILE A 237 9.19 4.58 -3.53
C ILE A 237 8.07 3.60 -3.80
N LEU A 238 6.83 4.01 -3.54
CA LEU A 238 5.64 3.30 -4.01
C LEU A 238 5.25 3.87 -5.37
N LEU A 239 5.13 3.02 -6.39
CA LEU A 239 4.53 3.39 -7.67
C LEU A 239 3.22 2.63 -7.87
N VAL A 240 2.14 3.38 -8.18
CA VAL A 240 0.83 2.81 -8.50
C VAL A 240 0.43 3.13 -9.95
N SER A 241 -0.18 2.15 -10.63
CA SER A 241 -0.63 2.34 -12.02
C SER A 241 -1.90 3.19 -12.12
N GLY A 242 -2.72 3.19 -11.06
CA GLY A 242 -4.03 3.84 -11.00
C GLY A 242 -4.00 5.26 -10.46
N ARG A 243 -5.21 5.80 -10.20
CA ARG A 243 -5.39 7.09 -9.52
C ARG A 243 -5.04 6.95 -8.04
N VAL A 244 -4.48 8.01 -7.45
CA VAL A 244 -4.22 8.08 -6.00
C VAL A 244 -5.41 8.74 -5.30
N SER A 245 -6.06 7.98 -4.43
CA SER A 245 -7.08 8.46 -3.51
C SER A 245 -6.47 8.72 -2.12
N PHE A 246 -7.21 9.41 -1.26
CA PHE A 246 -6.90 9.54 0.16
C PHE A 246 -6.52 8.21 0.81
N GLU A 247 -7.32 7.17 0.57
CA GLU A 247 -7.11 5.84 1.14
C GLU A 247 -5.77 5.21 0.72
N LEU A 248 -5.35 5.36 -0.56
CA LEU A 248 -4.03 4.90 -0.99
C LEU A 248 -2.90 5.60 -0.27
N MET A 249 -3.03 6.92 -0.03
CA MET A 249 -2.04 7.68 0.75
C MET A 249 -2.01 7.22 2.21
N GLN A 250 -3.19 6.97 2.81
CA GLN A 250 -3.29 6.47 4.18
C GLN A 250 -2.64 5.08 4.32
N LYS A 251 -2.88 4.16 3.38
CA LYS A 251 -2.24 2.84 3.35
C LYS A 251 -0.72 2.96 3.18
N ALA A 252 -0.26 3.83 2.30
CA ALA A 252 1.17 4.10 2.12
C ALA A 252 1.81 4.67 3.39
N LEU A 253 1.11 5.56 4.12
CA LEU A 253 1.56 6.11 5.40
C LEU A 253 1.65 5.02 6.48
N ALA A 254 0.67 4.12 6.55
CA ALA A 254 0.68 2.98 7.48
C ALA A 254 1.94 2.11 7.32
N ALA A 255 2.44 2.01 6.10
CA ALA A 255 3.68 1.31 5.78
C ALA A 255 4.94 2.19 5.86
N GLY A 256 4.82 3.48 6.22
CA GLY A 256 5.94 4.41 6.35
C GLY A 256 6.55 4.85 5.01
N VAL A 257 5.82 4.77 3.90
CA VAL A 257 6.32 5.13 2.55
C VAL A 257 6.44 6.64 2.39
N PRO A 258 7.64 7.20 2.17
CA PRO A 258 7.84 8.65 2.07
C PRO A 258 7.53 9.23 0.68
N ILE A 259 7.66 8.46 -0.40
CA ILE A 259 7.40 8.91 -1.77
C ILE A 259 6.37 7.99 -2.41
N VAL A 260 5.23 8.57 -2.80
CA VAL A 260 4.16 7.90 -3.56
C VAL A 260 4.09 8.51 -4.95
N ALA A 261 4.33 7.70 -5.95
CA ALA A 261 4.26 8.07 -7.36
C ALA A 261 3.09 7.35 -8.07
N ALA A 262 2.47 8.04 -9.03
CA ALA A 262 1.37 7.49 -9.79
C ALA A 262 1.45 7.83 -11.28
N ILE A 263 1.09 6.86 -12.12
CA ILE A 263 0.93 7.07 -13.56
C ILE A 263 -0.27 7.98 -13.87
N SER A 264 -1.28 7.97 -12.98
CA SER A 264 -2.51 8.74 -13.13
C SER A 264 -2.59 9.91 -12.13
N ALA A 265 -3.76 10.53 -12.03
CA ALA A 265 -4.02 11.72 -11.22
C ALA A 265 -4.27 11.39 -9.75
N PRO A 266 -3.86 12.25 -8.80
CA PRO A 266 -4.36 12.22 -7.43
C PRO A 266 -5.72 12.93 -7.30
N SER A 267 -6.45 12.62 -6.23
CA SER A 267 -7.60 13.41 -5.79
C SER A 267 -7.15 14.61 -4.93
N SER A 268 -7.99 15.63 -4.79
CA SER A 268 -7.69 16.79 -3.94
C SER A 268 -7.43 16.40 -2.49
N LEU A 269 -8.24 15.48 -1.95
CA LEU A 269 -8.07 14.98 -0.58
C LEU A 269 -6.77 14.17 -0.40
N ALA A 270 -6.33 13.45 -1.45
CA ALA A 270 -5.04 12.76 -1.43
C ALA A 270 -3.87 13.75 -1.37
N VAL A 271 -3.95 14.86 -2.09
CA VAL A 271 -2.93 15.93 -2.05
C VAL A 271 -2.89 16.56 -0.66
N GLN A 272 -4.03 16.95 -0.11
CA GLN A 272 -4.11 17.53 1.23
C GLN A 272 -3.55 16.57 2.29
N PHE A 273 -3.96 15.31 2.26
CA PHE A 273 -3.46 14.31 3.21
C PHE A 273 -1.95 14.06 3.06
N ALA A 274 -1.43 14.04 1.83
CA ALA A 274 -0.01 13.89 1.59
C ALA A 274 0.80 15.06 2.18
N ASP A 275 0.28 16.27 2.06
CA ASP A 275 0.89 17.46 2.65
C ASP A 275 0.89 17.39 4.18
N ASP A 276 -0.26 17.11 4.78
CA ASP A 276 -0.44 17.00 6.23
C ASP A 276 0.39 15.85 6.84
N SER A 277 0.56 14.73 6.11
CA SER A 277 1.29 13.55 6.58
C SER A 277 2.80 13.59 6.32
N GLY A 278 3.30 14.58 5.60
CA GLY A 278 4.71 14.69 5.24
C GLY A 278 5.15 13.73 4.13
N GLN A 279 4.22 13.21 3.32
CA GLN A 279 4.53 12.35 2.18
C GLN A 279 4.72 13.16 0.91
N THR A 280 5.70 12.77 0.08
CA THR A 280 5.84 13.31 -1.28
C THR A 280 4.88 12.59 -2.21
N LEU A 281 4.01 13.35 -2.87
CA LEU A 281 3.06 12.83 -3.85
C LEU A 281 3.43 13.30 -5.25
N VAL A 282 3.69 12.33 -6.12
CA VAL A 282 3.97 12.55 -7.55
C VAL A 282 2.84 11.93 -8.38
N GLY A 283 2.25 12.71 -9.27
CA GLY A 283 1.23 12.23 -10.20
C GLY A 283 1.60 12.48 -11.64
N PHE A 284 0.82 11.90 -12.56
CA PHE A 284 1.04 11.99 -14.00
C PHE A 284 2.46 11.60 -14.42
N LEU A 285 3.05 10.64 -13.74
CA LEU A 285 4.39 10.15 -14.03
C LEU A 285 4.37 9.34 -15.33
N ARG A 286 4.69 9.99 -16.44
CA ARG A 286 4.61 9.43 -17.80
C ARG A 286 5.78 9.93 -18.65
N GLY A 287 6.56 9.00 -19.21
CA GLY A 287 7.76 9.36 -19.96
C GLY A 287 8.67 10.25 -19.12
N GLU A 288 9.01 11.43 -19.63
CA GLU A 288 9.90 12.39 -18.97
C GLU A 288 9.16 13.45 -18.14
N THR A 289 7.84 13.35 -17.98
CA THR A 289 7.03 14.35 -17.27
C THR A 289 6.40 13.80 -16.01
N MET A 290 6.31 14.65 -14.98
CA MET A 290 5.64 14.37 -13.72
C MET A 290 5.20 15.66 -13.05
N ASN A 291 4.19 15.58 -12.18
CA ASN A 291 3.77 16.67 -11.30
C ASN A 291 4.08 16.29 -9.86
N VAL A 292 4.91 17.07 -9.17
CA VAL A 292 5.16 16.92 -7.73
C VAL A 292 4.17 17.82 -6.99
N TYR A 293 3.25 17.23 -6.24
CA TYR A 293 2.17 17.94 -5.56
C TYR A 293 2.53 18.40 -4.16
N THR A 294 3.33 17.58 -3.44
CA THR A 294 3.68 17.85 -2.03
C THR A 294 5.14 17.50 -1.78
N HIS A 295 5.76 18.17 -0.82
CA HIS A 295 7.12 17.93 -0.33
C HIS A 295 8.17 17.69 -1.45
N PRO A 296 8.39 18.69 -2.35
CA PRO A 296 9.28 18.55 -3.51
C PRO A 296 10.75 18.39 -3.16
N ASP A 297 11.14 18.67 -1.95
CA ASP A 297 12.52 18.53 -1.42
C ASP A 297 13.02 17.08 -1.43
N ARG A 298 12.13 16.08 -1.59
CA ARG A 298 12.53 14.69 -1.83
C ARG A 298 12.72 14.33 -3.31
N VAL A 299 12.47 15.27 -4.23
CA VAL A 299 12.71 15.10 -5.67
C VAL A 299 13.74 16.13 -6.10
N LYS A 300 15.02 15.74 -6.09
CA LYS A 300 16.15 16.63 -6.33
C LYS A 300 16.89 16.25 -7.60
N ALA A 301 17.21 17.26 -8.42
CA ALA A 301 18.04 17.10 -9.62
C ALA A 301 19.49 16.75 -9.26
#